data_fa1ee4bd28da68fc2786627e48d493cb
#
_entry.id   fa1ee4bd28da68fc2786627e48d493cb
#
_cell.length_a   1.000
_cell.length_b   1.000
_cell.length_c   1.000
_cell.angle_alpha   90.00
_cell.angle_beta   90.00
_cell.angle_gamma   90.00
#
_symmetry.space_group_name_H-M   'P 1'
#
loop_
_entity.id
_entity.type
_entity.pdbx_description
1 polymer ?
#
loop_
_entity_poly.entity_id
_entity_poly.type
_entity_poly.pdbx_seq_one_letter_code
_entity_poly.pdbx_strand_id
1 'polypeptide(L)'
;SETRVVLKSQEYIEDYEYENLKNTLIKNNIYLGKVSRVEPSLQAAFVDFGKERHGFLSFNDIQSDYYQLPLSDLEKIKQEEEKAREELIKESEKNEENILEERNNSVNQDPIEQSPDDLSIEKKRDKKYPSKRYKIQEVIKPNQVILVQVLKDERGLKGAALSTFISIAGKYIVLMPNTPKGGGISRKIFNPAERKKIRIILNEIQIPKEMGIIVRTAGSNKTKNEIDNDLKNLIKVWDSIKQSALNSMAPSLIHQESDIIKRALRDMYDEETASIIVEGNEGYQKTKNYMKLMMPQNVKKIKKYREKTPLFFKENIESKLYQIFETQIKLASGGYLVINPTEALVSIDVNSGKSIKQKNVESTAVDTNLEAAEEIARQIKIRDLSGLIIIDFIDMLNYGNRRNVERRLKDKCRTDRARIQIGRISNFGLLEMSRQRLRESNVKWKISLTNETFALKILKLLEIQISDNKGKLIDL
;
A
#
# COMPACT_ATOMS: atom_id res chain seq x y z
N SER A 1 12.78 19.22 -9.81
CA SER A 1 13.08 17.96 -10.50
C SER A 1 12.12 16.88 -10.04
N GLU A 2 11.84 15.93 -10.91
CA GLU A 2 10.93 14.82 -10.72
C GLU A 2 11.71 13.53 -10.86
N THR A 3 11.41 12.53 -10.03
CA THR A 3 11.96 11.19 -10.16
C THR A 3 10.85 10.23 -10.53
N ARG A 4 11.02 9.51 -11.63
CA ARG A 4 10.06 8.54 -12.14
C ARG A 4 10.73 7.17 -12.28
N VAL A 5 10.03 6.13 -11.88
CA VAL A 5 10.50 4.74 -11.98
C VAL A 5 9.44 3.89 -12.65
N VAL A 6 9.85 3.11 -13.64
CA VAL A 6 8.97 2.22 -14.41
C VAL A 6 9.56 0.82 -14.40
N LEU A 7 8.72 -0.17 -14.11
CA LEU A 7 8.99 -1.57 -14.38
C LEU A 7 8.34 -1.93 -15.72
N LYS A 8 9.17 -2.28 -16.70
CA LYS A 8 8.74 -2.63 -18.06
C LYS A 8 9.01 -4.10 -18.33
N SER A 9 8.01 -4.82 -18.80
CA SER A 9 8.11 -6.19 -19.30
C SER A 9 7.77 -6.19 -20.78
N GLN A 10 8.74 -6.48 -21.64
CA GLN A 10 8.60 -6.43 -23.10
C GLN A 10 7.94 -5.12 -23.57
N GLU A 11 6.65 -5.18 -23.94
CA GLU A 11 5.91 -4.03 -24.43
C GLU A 11 5.03 -3.36 -23.37
N TYR A 12 4.83 -3.99 -22.22
CA TYR A 12 3.90 -3.53 -21.20
C TYR A 12 4.61 -2.84 -20.04
N ILE A 13 3.95 -1.83 -19.47
CA ILE A 13 4.32 -1.25 -18.17
C ILE A 13 3.63 -2.09 -17.10
N GLU A 14 4.43 -2.70 -16.22
CA GLU A 14 3.94 -3.53 -15.10
C GLU A 14 3.72 -2.72 -13.83
N ASP A 15 4.56 -1.71 -13.61
CA ASP A 15 4.46 -0.84 -12.45
C ASP A 15 5.07 0.53 -12.75
N TYR A 16 4.54 1.56 -12.09
CA TYR A 16 4.96 2.94 -12.25
C TYR A 16 4.90 3.68 -10.93
N GLU A 17 5.99 4.33 -10.57
CA GLU A 17 6.06 5.26 -9.46
C GLU A 17 6.68 6.59 -9.88
N TYR A 18 6.20 7.66 -9.27
CA TYR A 18 6.78 8.97 -9.45
C TYR A 18 6.80 9.74 -8.12
N GLU A 19 7.77 10.62 -7.98
CA GLU A 19 7.90 11.54 -6.87
C GLU A 19 8.23 12.93 -7.39
N ASN A 20 7.48 13.91 -6.92
CA ASN A 20 7.72 15.31 -7.22
C ASN A 20 8.25 16.01 -5.97
N LEU A 21 9.21 16.91 -6.11
CA LEU A 21 9.80 17.69 -5.00
C LEU A 21 8.76 18.49 -4.19
N LYS A 22 7.63 18.84 -4.79
CA LYS A 22 6.55 19.57 -4.11
C LYS A 22 5.68 18.71 -3.19
N ASN A 23 5.59 17.40 -3.46
CA ASN A 23 4.75 16.45 -2.73
C ASN A 23 5.57 15.21 -2.34
N THR A 24 6.57 15.42 -1.48
CA THR A 24 7.32 14.29 -0.91
C THR A 24 6.44 13.57 0.10
N LEU A 25 6.24 12.28 -0.11
CA LEU A 25 5.55 11.42 0.85
C LEU A 25 6.36 11.39 2.15
N ILE A 26 5.70 11.60 3.28
CA ILE A 26 6.32 11.50 4.60
C ILE A 26 5.99 10.17 5.30
N LYS A 27 5.10 9.37 4.72
CA LYS A 27 4.70 8.07 5.26
C LYS A 27 5.90 7.16 5.49
N ASN A 28 5.91 6.49 6.64
CA ASN A 28 6.96 5.61 7.16
C ASN A 28 8.26 6.32 7.56
N ASN A 29 8.41 7.63 7.36
CA ASN A 29 9.54 8.37 7.89
C ASN A 29 9.51 8.38 9.41
N ILE A 30 10.70 8.40 10.03
CA ILE A 30 10.88 8.39 11.48
C ILE A 30 11.42 9.75 11.90
N TYR A 31 10.76 10.36 12.87
CA TYR A 31 11.09 11.67 13.40
C TYR A 31 11.33 11.58 14.91
N LEU A 32 12.21 12.43 15.40
CA LEU A 32 12.25 12.77 16.80
C LEU A 32 11.28 13.93 17.01
N GLY A 33 10.18 13.67 17.72
CA GLY A 33 9.12 14.66 17.94
C GLY A 33 9.06 15.10 19.40
N LYS A 34 8.37 16.21 19.63
CA LYS A 34 8.11 16.77 20.95
C LYS A 34 6.62 16.85 21.17
N VAL A 35 6.12 16.28 22.28
CA VAL A 35 4.70 16.37 22.64
C VAL A 35 4.33 17.82 22.88
N SER A 36 3.44 18.36 22.06
CA SER A 36 2.98 19.75 22.17
C SER A 36 1.86 19.88 23.20
N ARG A 37 0.84 19.03 23.09
CA ARG A 37 -0.30 19.00 24.02
C ARG A 37 -0.89 17.59 24.11
N VAL A 38 -1.50 17.30 25.22
CA VAL A 38 -2.27 16.08 25.47
C VAL A 38 -3.75 16.43 25.51
N GLU A 39 -4.57 15.65 24.79
CA GLU A 39 -6.02 15.85 24.69
C GLU A 39 -6.74 14.65 25.34
N PRO A 40 -7.15 14.78 26.61
CA PRO A 40 -7.77 13.68 27.35
C PRO A 40 -9.08 13.19 26.74
N SER A 41 -9.86 14.10 26.13
CA SER A 41 -11.15 13.76 25.52
C SER A 41 -11.02 12.80 24.34
N LEU A 42 -9.91 12.91 23.58
CA LEU A 42 -9.59 12.07 22.43
C LEU A 42 -8.68 10.89 22.80
N GLN A 43 -8.21 10.80 24.05
CA GLN A 43 -7.14 9.85 24.44
C GLN A 43 -5.99 9.89 23.45
N ALA A 44 -5.49 11.08 23.12
CA ALA A 44 -4.46 11.31 22.13
C ALA A 44 -3.51 12.44 22.54
N ALA A 45 -2.31 12.45 21.96
CA ALA A 45 -1.36 13.54 22.06
C ALA A 45 -1.12 14.16 20.68
N PHE A 46 -0.87 15.46 20.66
CA PHE A 46 -0.40 16.16 19.47
C PHE A 46 1.11 16.39 19.58
N VAL A 47 1.82 15.97 18.54
CA VAL A 47 3.29 15.95 18.51
C VAL A 47 3.80 16.91 17.45
N ASP A 48 4.68 17.80 17.85
CA ASP A 48 5.50 18.57 16.92
C ASP A 48 6.65 17.70 16.41
N PHE A 49 6.67 17.43 15.12
CA PHE A 49 7.70 16.62 14.46
C PHE A 49 8.41 17.38 13.32
N GLY A 50 8.34 18.71 13.35
CA GLY A 50 9.03 19.60 12.41
C GLY A 50 8.29 19.83 11.09
N LYS A 51 6.95 19.67 11.09
CA LYS A 51 6.07 20.02 9.99
C LYS A 51 5.15 21.16 10.41
N GLU A 52 4.48 21.82 9.45
CA GLU A 52 3.57 22.93 9.72
C GLU A 52 2.43 22.52 10.68
N ARG A 53 1.99 21.26 10.58
CA ARG A 53 0.92 20.72 11.41
C ARG A 53 1.43 19.67 12.37
N HIS A 54 0.93 19.72 13.59
CA HIS A 54 1.25 18.70 14.58
C HIS A 54 0.61 17.37 14.20
N GLY A 55 1.34 16.28 14.42
CA GLY A 55 0.87 14.93 14.18
C GLY A 55 -0.04 14.45 15.31
N PHE A 56 -0.99 13.60 14.98
CA PHE A 56 -1.91 12.94 15.90
C PHE A 56 -1.34 11.59 16.34
N LEU A 57 -1.18 11.42 17.65
CA LEU A 57 -0.68 10.20 18.27
C LEU A 57 -1.74 9.65 19.22
N SER A 58 -2.37 8.54 18.87
CA SER A 58 -3.35 7.85 19.70
C SER A 58 -2.69 7.18 20.90
N PHE A 59 -3.37 7.08 22.04
CA PHE A 59 -2.85 6.36 23.22
C PHE A 59 -2.47 4.91 22.92
N ASN A 60 -3.25 4.23 22.08
CA ASN A 60 -2.96 2.85 21.67
C ASN A 60 -1.68 2.71 20.80
N ASP A 61 -1.20 3.80 20.24
CA ASP A 61 0.00 3.87 19.41
C ASP A 61 1.24 4.34 20.19
N ILE A 62 1.13 4.45 21.53
CA ILE A 62 2.23 4.82 22.43
C ILE A 62 2.76 3.58 23.12
N GLN A 63 4.05 3.34 22.99
CA GLN A 63 4.76 2.25 23.66
C GLN A 63 4.92 2.54 25.16
N SER A 64 4.82 1.51 25.99
CA SER A 64 4.91 1.61 27.45
C SER A 64 6.24 2.17 27.96
N ASP A 65 7.33 2.05 27.20
CA ASP A 65 8.63 2.63 27.55
C ASP A 65 8.64 4.16 27.66
N TYR A 66 7.68 4.83 27.02
CA TYR A 66 7.50 6.29 27.10
C TYR A 66 6.63 6.73 28.28
N TYR A 67 6.04 5.80 29.04
CA TYR A 67 5.17 6.14 30.15
C TYR A 67 5.98 6.66 31.35
N GLN A 68 5.58 7.80 31.85
CA GLN A 68 6.16 8.42 33.04
C GLN A 68 5.44 7.90 34.30
N LEU A 69 5.68 6.64 34.64
CA LEU A 69 5.11 5.96 35.80
C LEU A 69 6.21 5.50 36.76
N PRO A 70 5.88 5.21 38.02
CA PRO A 70 6.82 4.56 38.96
C PRO A 70 7.36 3.24 38.39
N LEU A 71 8.62 2.94 38.65
CA LEU A 71 9.30 1.75 38.13
C LEU A 71 8.56 0.44 38.43
N SER A 72 7.97 0.32 39.63
CA SER A 72 7.19 -0.83 40.06
C SER A 72 5.96 -1.09 39.19
N ASP A 73 5.34 -0.05 38.67
CA ASP A 73 4.15 -0.16 37.82
C ASP A 73 4.54 -0.41 36.37
N LEU A 74 5.65 0.17 35.90
CA LEU A 74 6.22 -0.13 34.57
C LEU A 74 6.65 -1.60 34.47
N GLU A 75 7.25 -2.18 35.52
CA GLU A 75 7.61 -3.59 35.53
C GLU A 75 6.39 -4.52 35.46
N LYS A 76 5.30 -4.16 36.15
CA LYS A 76 4.04 -4.91 36.06
C LYS A 76 3.44 -4.86 34.69
N ILE A 77 3.41 -3.66 34.04
CA ILE A 77 2.92 -3.49 32.68
C ILE A 77 3.74 -4.34 31.71
N LYS A 78 5.08 -4.31 31.81
CA LYS A 78 5.95 -5.13 30.96
C LYS A 78 5.73 -6.63 31.13
N GLN A 79 5.54 -7.11 32.36
CA GLN A 79 5.22 -8.52 32.63
C GLN A 79 3.84 -8.92 32.07
N GLU A 80 2.85 -8.04 32.18
CA GLU A 80 1.52 -8.28 31.60
C GLU A 80 1.55 -8.26 30.06
N GLU A 81 2.34 -7.36 29.46
CA GLU A 81 2.57 -7.32 28.01
C GLU A 81 3.29 -8.59 27.50
N GLU A 82 4.26 -9.11 28.27
CA GLU A 82 4.98 -10.33 27.92
C GLU A 82 4.06 -11.56 27.99
N LYS A 83 3.22 -11.68 29.02
CA LYS A 83 2.21 -12.74 29.12
C LYS A 83 1.18 -12.66 27.98
N ALA A 84 0.67 -11.46 27.68
CA ALA A 84 -0.25 -11.26 26.58
C ALA A 84 0.38 -11.61 25.23
N ARG A 85 1.70 -11.37 25.05
CA ARG A 85 2.47 -11.79 23.89
C ARG A 85 2.52 -13.31 23.73
N GLU A 86 2.82 -14.03 24.79
CA GLU A 86 2.87 -15.51 24.78
C GLU A 86 1.51 -16.11 24.47
N GLU A 87 0.43 -15.54 25.05
CA GLU A 87 -0.94 -15.99 24.75
C GLU A 87 -1.32 -15.76 23.28
N LEU A 88 -0.96 -14.59 22.72
CA LEU A 88 -1.23 -14.30 21.30
C LEU A 88 -0.48 -15.22 20.34
N ILE A 89 0.75 -15.60 20.69
CA ILE A 89 1.52 -16.58 19.90
C ILE A 89 0.81 -17.94 19.95
N LYS A 90 0.43 -18.42 21.12
CA LYS A 90 -0.29 -19.70 21.31
C LYS A 90 -1.67 -19.70 20.62
N GLU A 91 -2.41 -18.58 20.68
CA GLU A 91 -3.70 -18.45 19.96
C GLU A 91 -3.52 -18.44 18.45
N SER A 92 -2.47 -17.79 17.94
CA SER A 92 -2.19 -17.77 16.51
C SER A 92 -1.81 -19.15 15.98
N GLU A 93 -1.07 -19.93 16.75
CA GLU A 93 -0.71 -21.31 16.43
C GLU A 93 -1.94 -22.23 16.43
N LYS A 94 -2.79 -22.16 17.44
CA LYS A 94 -4.05 -22.94 17.52
C LYS A 94 -5.04 -22.59 16.40
N ASN A 95 -5.19 -21.32 16.08
CA ASN A 95 -6.10 -20.92 15.00
C ASN A 95 -5.60 -21.38 13.62
N GLU A 96 -4.29 -21.45 13.42
CA GLU A 96 -3.72 -21.98 12.18
C GLU A 96 -3.83 -23.52 12.11
N GLU A 97 -3.72 -24.23 13.22
CA GLU A 97 -3.96 -25.69 13.30
C GLU A 97 -5.43 -26.02 13.01
N ASN A 98 -6.36 -25.29 13.59
CA ASN A 98 -7.79 -25.48 13.34
C ASN A 98 -8.16 -25.23 11.87
N ILE A 99 -7.60 -24.20 11.23
CA ILE A 99 -7.80 -23.93 9.80
C ILE A 99 -7.24 -25.06 8.92
N LEU A 100 -6.13 -25.68 9.33
CA LEU A 100 -5.54 -26.84 8.64
C LEU A 100 -6.39 -28.11 8.81
N GLU A 101 -6.96 -28.34 9.98
CA GLU A 101 -7.85 -29.47 10.26
C GLU A 101 -9.20 -29.34 9.55
N GLU A 102 -9.82 -28.17 9.55
CA GLU A 102 -11.06 -27.91 8.82
C GLU A 102 -10.88 -28.09 7.30
N ARG A 103 -9.71 -27.73 6.74
CA ARG A 103 -9.38 -27.94 5.32
C ARG A 103 -9.11 -29.39 4.96
N ASN A 104 -8.56 -30.19 5.88
CA ASN A 104 -8.35 -31.62 5.66
C ASN A 104 -9.65 -32.43 5.72
N ASN A 105 -10.65 -31.93 6.45
CA ASN A 105 -11.95 -32.59 6.59
C ASN A 105 -12.95 -32.19 5.49
N SER A 106 -12.69 -31.13 4.71
CA SER A 106 -13.56 -30.65 3.62
C SER A 106 -12.96 -30.91 2.25
N VAL A 107 -12.85 -32.19 1.86
CA VAL A 107 -12.33 -32.60 0.53
C VAL A 107 -13.28 -32.20 -0.62
N ASN A 108 -14.50 -31.70 -0.35
CA ASN A 108 -15.53 -31.42 -1.36
C ASN A 108 -16.31 -30.10 -1.19
N GLN A 109 -15.82 -29.15 -0.39
CA GLN A 109 -16.41 -27.81 -0.36
C GLN A 109 -15.31 -26.77 -0.45
N ASP A 110 -15.40 -25.91 -1.48
CA ASP A 110 -14.54 -24.73 -1.59
C ASP A 110 -14.57 -23.92 -0.29
N PRO A 111 -13.40 -23.49 0.23
CA PRO A 111 -13.38 -22.71 1.44
C PRO A 111 -14.14 -21.41 1.20
N ILE A 112 -15.23 -21.26 1.91
CA ILE A 112 -15.86 -19.95 2.12
C ILE A 112 -14.79 -19.14 2.87
N GLU A 113 -14.05 -18.31 2.16
CA GLU A 113 -13.24 -17.26 2.78
C GLU A 113 -14.21 -16.26 3.43
N GLN A 114 -14.66 -16.61 4.62
CA GLN A 114 -15.09 -15.60 5.56
C GLN A 114 -13.82 -14.82 5.87
N SER A 115 -13.73 -13.62 5.32
CA SER A 115 -12.79 -12.62 5.80
C SER A 115 -13.07 -12.47 7.30
N PRO A 116 -12.12 -12.78 8.19
CA PRO A 116 -12.30 -12.43 9.60
C PRO A 116 -12.47 -10.92 9.60
N ASP A 117 -13.61 -10.45 10.05
CA ASP A 117 -13.90 -9.05 10.22
C ASP A 117 -12.74 -8.42 10.99
N ASP A 118 -11.96 -7.55 10.34
CA ASP A 118 -10.92 -6.76 11.02
C ASP A 118 -11.52 -5.95 12.19
N LEU A 119 -12.81 -5.63 12.10
CA LEU A 119 -13.59 -5.02 13.18
C LEU A 119 -13.74 -5.94 14.41
N SER A 120 -13.75 -7.27 14.24
CA SER A 120 -13.78 -8.20 15.38
C SER A 120 -12.42 -8.36 16.04
N ILE A 121 -11.34 -8.17 15.27
CA ILE A 121 -9.97 -8.20 15.79
C ILE A 121 -9.63 -6.88 16.48
N GLU A 122 -10.08 -5.73 15.96
CA GLU A 122 -9.96 -4.46 16.67
C GLU A 122 -10.77 -4.45 17.98
N LYS A 123 -12.01 -4.94 17.96
CA LYS A 123 -12.83 -5.09 19.18
C LYS A 123 -12.28 -6.13 20.17
N LYS A 124 -11.60 -7.19 19.70
CA LYS A 124 -10.89 -8.16 20.58
C LYS A 124 -9.56 -7.61 21.09
N ARG A 125 -8.88 -6.75 20.31
CA ARG A 125 -7.66 -6.03 20.75
C ARG A 125 -7.97 -5.10 21.92
N ASP A 126 -9.11 -4.42 21.90
CA ASP A 126 -9.52 -3.52 22.96
C ASP A 126 -9.78 -4.20 24.33
N LYS A 127 -10.01 -5.51 24.37
CA LYS A 127 -10.31 -6.24 25.61
C LYS A 127 -9.11 -6.85 26.31
N LYS A 128 -7.92 -6.95 25.69
CA LYS A 128 -6.77 -7.74 26.23
C LYS A 128 -5.54 -6.91 26.62
N TYR A 129 -5.56 -5.58 26.56
CA TYR A 129 -4.41 -4.78 26.97
C TYR A 129 -4.59 -4.19 28.37
N PRO A 130 -3.66 -4.48 29.31
CA PRO A 130 -3.70 -3.95 30.66
C PRO A 130 -3.46 -2.43 30.75
N SER A 131 -3.00 -1.80 29.67
CA SER A 131 -2.81 -0.34 29.56
C SER A 131 -4.06 0.50 29.77
N LYS A 132 -5.26 -0.10 29.84
CA LYS A 132 -6.53 0.61 30.14
C LYS A 132 -6.68 1.07 31.58
N ARG A 133 -5.72 0.78 32.47
CA ARG A 133 -5.73 1.27 33.86
C ARG A 133 -5.41 2.76 33.96
N TYR A 134 -4.65 3.29 33.00
CA TYR A 134 -4.18 4.68 33.00
C TYR A 134 -4.81 5.49 31.87
N LYS A 135 -5.01 6.76 32.14
CA LYS A 135 -5.41 7.74 31.11
C LYS A 135 -4.16 8.37 30.50
N ILE A 136 -4.24 8.85 29.24
CA ILE A 136 -3.08 9.41 28.55
C ILE A 136 -2.39 10.53 29.30
N GLN A 137 -3.15 11.40 30.00
CA GLN A 137 -2.60 12.52 30.76
C GLN A 137 -1.79 12.07 31.99
N GLU A 138 -1.96 10.83 32.44
CA GLU A 138 -1.23 10.28 33.57
C GLU A 138 0.15 9.74 33.14
N VAL A 139 0.27 9.28 31.89
CA VAL A 139 1.46 8.60 31.39
C VAL A 139 2.33 9.43 30.46
N ILE A 140 1.75 10.42 29.74
CA ILE A 140 2.49 11.29 28.81
C ILE A 140 2.34 12.74 29.23
N LYS A 141 3.46 13.47 29.16
CA LYS A 141 3.49 14.90 29.53
C LYS A 141 3.84 15.79 28.32
N PRO A 142 3.33 17.05 28.30
CA PRO A 142 3.78 18.05 27.36
C PRO A 142 5.31 18.24 27.45
N ASN A 143 5.93 18.59 26.32
CA ASN A 143 7.37 18.75 26.15
C ASN A 143 8.20 17.45 26.21
N GLN A 144 7.61 16.30 26.38
CA GLN A 144 8.30 15.01 26.29
C GLN A 144 8.79 14.77 24.86
N VAL A 145 10.06 14.35 24.74
CA VAL A 145 10.66 13.96 23.46
C VAL A 145 10.41 12.48 23.20
N ILE A 146 9.90 12.15 22.03
CA ILE A 146 9.54 10.79 21.64
C ILE A 146 9.96 10.52 20.20
N LEU A 147 10.35 9.27 19.91
CA LEU A 147 10.61 8.80 18.54
C LEU A 147 9.30 8.33 17.92
N VAL A 148 8.93 8.92 16.79
CA VAL A 148 7.64 8.64 16.14
C VAL A 148 7.83 8.30 14.67
N GLN A 149 7.00 7.39 14.18
CA GLN A 149 6.89 7.03 12.76
C GLN A 149 5.55 7.50 12.21
N VAL A 150 5.56 8.05 11.00
CA VAL A 150 4.35 8.48 10.29
C VAL A 150 3.64 7.27 9.70
N LEU A 151 2.43 6.98 10.17
CA LEU A 151 1.58 5.91 9.65
C LEU A 151 0.75 6.35 8.44
N LYS A 152 0.24 7.58 8.49
CA LYS A 152 -0.58 8.18 7.43
C LYS A 152 -0.15 9.62 7.24
N ASP A 153 -0.04 10.02 5.97
CA ASP A 153 0.26 11.41 5.61
C ASP A 153 -0.87 12.36 6.02
N GLU A 154 -0.55 13.64 6.06
CA GLU A 154 -1.52 14.72 6.23
C GLU A 154 -2.58 14.66 5.13
N ARG A 155 -3.83 14.88 5.49
CA ARG A 155 -4.93 14.88 4.54
C ARG A 155 -5.94 15.99 4.84
N GLY A 156 -6.11 16.90 3.88
CA GLY A 156 -6.99 18.05 4.05
C GLY A 156 -6.61 18.87 5.29
N LEU A 157 -7.50 18.99 6.26
CA LEU A 157 -7.28 19.71 7.51
C LEU A 157 -6.70 18.82 8.64
N LYS A 158 -6.54 17.51 8.42
CA LYS A 158 -6.05 16.56 9.43
C LYS A 158 -4.53 16.42 9.35
N GLY A 159 -3.86 16.55 10.50
CA GLY A 159 -2.43 16.25 10.64
C GLY A 159 -2.11 14.78 10.43
N ALA A 160 -0.82 14.48 10.26
CA ALA A 160 -0.32 13.13 10.07
C ALA A 160 -0.66 12.24 11.27
N ALA A 161 -0.98 10.96 11.02
CA ALA A 161 -1.12 9.97 12.08
C ALA A 161 0.25 9.37 12.41
N LEU A 162 0.61 9.39 13.70
CA LEU A 162 1.88 8.96 14.23
C LEU A 162 1.73 7.71 15.08
N SER A 163 2.84 6.96 15.24
CA SER A 163 2.97 5.86 16.19
C SER A 163 4.39 5.84 16.76
N THR A 164 4.55 5.42 18.00
CA THR A 164 5.86 5.14 18.59
C THR A 164 6.33 3.72 18.28
N PHE A 165 5.43 2.86 17.79
CA PHE A 165 5.80 1.53 17.30
C PHE A 165 6.45 1.66 15.93
N ILE A 166 7.75 1.38 15.87
CA ILE A 166 8.57 1.53 14.66
C ILE A 166 8.51 0.24 13.84
N SER A 167 8.38 0.40 12.52
CA SER A 167 8.46 -0.69 11.55
C SER A 167 9.41 -0.31 10.42
N ILE A 168 10.44 -1.12 10.19
CA ILE A 168 11.45 -0.89 9.16
C ILE A 168 11.28 -1.99 8.11
N ALA A 169 10.96 -1.58 6.88
CA ALA A 169 10.69 -2.51 5.80
C ALA A 169 11.99 -2.89 5.06
N GLY A 170 12.35 -4.18 5.14
CA GLY A 170 13.36 -4.79 4.29
C GLY A 170 12.77 -5.33 3.00
N LYS A 171 13.57 -6.04 2.23
CA LYS A 171 13.12 -6.68 0.99
C LYS A 171 12.23 -7.89 1.29
N TYR A 172 12.66 -8.78 2.16
CA TYR A 172 12.00 -10.05 2.47
C TYR A 172 11.24 -10.02 3.80
N ILE A 173 11.65 -9.16 4.71
CA ILE A 173 11.07 -9.05 6.05
C ILE A 173 10.76 -7.60 6.42
N VAL A 174 9.90 -7.42 7.42
CA VAL A 174 9.69 -6.16 8.12
C VAL A 174 10.16 -6.37 9.55
N LEU A 175 11.08 -5.54 10.00
CA LEU A 175 11.57 -5.53 11.39
C LEU A 175 10.72 -4.57 12.23
N MET A 176 10.26 -5.03 13.35
CA MET A 176 9.58 -4.24 14.38
C MET A 176 10.43 -4.25 15.64
N PRO A 177 11.36 -3.29 15.80
CA PRO A 177 12.41 -3.37 16.82
C PRO A 177 11.88 -3.12 18.24
N ASN A 178 10.75 -2.50 18.39
CA ASN A 178 10.17 -2.11 19.68
C ASN A 178 8.70 -2.54 19.83
N THR A 179 8.29 -3.59 19.15
CA THR A 179 6.91 -4.08 19.23
C THR A 179 6.88 -5.40 19.99
N PRO A 180 6.18 -5.50 21.12
CA PRO A 180 6.10 -6.73 21.91
C PRO A 180 5.30 -7.84 21.22
N LYS A 181 4.68 -7.56 20.07
CA LYS A 181 3.95 -8.55 19.28
C LYS A 181 4.96 -9.39 18.51
N GLY A 182 5.06 -10.66 18.86
CA GLY A 182 5.93 -11.63 18.19
C GLY A 182 5.83 -11.57 16.66
N GLY A 183 6.83 -12.13 16.00
CA GLY A 183 6.92 -12.20 14.55
C GLY A 183 5.75 -12.96 13.92
N GLY A 184 5.60 -12.83 12.60
CA GLY A 184 4.53 -13.49 11.86
C GLY A 184 4.87 -13.68 10.39
N ILE A 185 3.94 -14.29 9.69
CA ILE A 185 4.01 -14.49 8.24
C ILE A 185 2.93 -13.63 7.60
N SER A 186 3.27 -12.94 6.50
CA SER A 186 2.30 -12.12 5.77
C SER A 186 1.01 -12.89 5.48
N ARG A 187 -0.13 -12.27 5.71
CA ARG A 187 -1.45 -12.85 5.40
C ARG A 187 -1.65 -13.12 3.90
N LYS A 188 -0.85 -12.49 3.03
CA LYS A 188 -0.90 -12.70 1.57
C LYS A 188 -0.26 -14.01 1.14
N ILE A 189 0.47 -14.72 2.02
CA ILE A 189 1.02 -16.05 1.77
C ILE A 189 -0.04 -17.07 2.21
N PHE A 190 -0.81 -17.57 1.24
CA PHE A 190 -1.93 -18.48 1.52
C PHE A 190 -1.53 -19.94 1.52
N ASN A 191 -0.42 -20.33 0.88
CA ASN A 191 0.01 -21.70 0.74
C ASN A 191 0.48 -22.26 2.10
N PRO A 192 -0.19 -23.30 2.67
CA PRO A 192 0.18 -23.86 3.96
C PRO A 192 1.59 -24.45 3.97
N ALA A 193 2.02 -25.06 2.86
CA ALA A 193 3.37 -25.65 2.75
C ALA A 193 4.47 -24.57 2.80
N GLU A 194 4.24 -23.43 2.14
CA GLU A 194 5.16 -22.30 2.20
C GLU A 194 5.19 -21.69 3.60
N ARG A 195 4.04 -21.52 4.25
CA ARG A 195 3.96 -21.01 5.63
C ARG A 195 4.72 -21.92 6.60
N LYS A 196 4.60 -23.24 6.46
CA LYS A 196 5.33 -24.22 7.27
C LYS A 196 6.85 -24.10 7.08
N LYS A 197 7.31 -23.98 5.83
CA LYS A 197 8.75 -23.75 5.53
C LYS A 197 9.27 -22.46 6.16
N ILE A 198 8.52 -21.35 6.02
CA ILE A 198 8.91 -20.05 6.57
C ILE A 198 8.97 -20.13 8.10
N ARG A 199 8.05 -20.83 8.75
CA ARG A 199 8.04 -21.00 10.22
C ARG A 199 9.28 -21.76 10.70
N ILE A 200 9.70 -22.81 10.00
CA ILE A 200 10.94 -23.53 10.30
C ILE A 200 12.14 -22.58 10.20
N ILE A 201 12.22 -21.80 9.12
CA ILE A 201 13.30 -20.82 8.95
C ILE A 201 13.29 -19.76 10.07
N LEU A 202 12.13 -19.23 10.45
CA LEU A 202 12.03 -18.23 11.54
C LEU A 202 12.45 -18.79 12.89
N ASN A 203 12.13 -20.05 13.19
CA ASN A 203 12.53 -20.71 14.45
C ASN A 203 14.04 -20.98 14.52
N GLU A 204 14.71 -21.09 13.37
CA GLU A 204 16.16 -21.29 13.29
C GLU A 204 16.96 -19.97 13.33
N ILE A 205 16.33 -18.83 13.09
CA ILE A 205 16.97 -17.53 13.13
C ILE A 205 16.91 -16.99 14.56
N GLN A 206 18.05 -16.53 15.07
CA GLN A 206 18.13 -15.91 16.38
C GLN A 206 17.59 -14.47 16.32
N ILE A 207 16.35 -14.28 16.74
CA ILE A 207 15.71 -12.97 16.82
C ILE A 207 15.81 -12.48 18.27
N PRO A 208 16.28 -11.24 18.54
CA PRO A 208 16.23 -10.66 19.87
C PRO A 208 14.79 -10.66 20.42
N LYS A 209 14.61 -11.02 21.69
CA LYS A 209 13.30 -11.19 22.34
C LYS A 209 12.40 -9.94 22.25
N GLU A 210 12.99 -8.77 22.19
CA GLU A 210 12.30 -7.49 22.15
C GLU A 210 11.82 -7.10 20.74
N MET A 211 12.27 -7.83 19.70
CA MET A 211 12.00 -7.52 18.31
C MET A 211 10.98 -8.48 17.70
N GLY A 212 10.11 -7.95 16.86
CA GLY A 212 9.20 -8.72 16.01
C GLY A 212 9.64 -8.70 14.57
N ILE A 213 9.38 -9.79 13.83
CA ILE A 213 9.65 -9.88 12.39
C ILE A 213 8.39 -10.35 11.67
N ILE A 214 8.07 -9.74 10.54
CA ILE A 214 7.03 -10.22 9.64
C ILE A 214 7.66 -10.56 8.29
N VAL A 215 7.52 -11.81 7.86
CA VAL A 215 7.98 -12.23 6.52
C VAL A 215 7.00 -11.72 5.46
N ARG A 216 7.51 -10.99 4.47
CA ARG A 216 6.75 -10.45 3.34
C ARG A 216 6.53 -11.52 2.27
N THR A 217 5.61 -11.26 1.33
CA THR A 217 5.36 -12.15 0.18
C THR A 217 6.62 -12.40 -0.65
N ALA A 218 7.49 -11.40 -0.81
CA ALA A 218 8.77 -11.53 -1.49
C ALA A 218 9.76 -12.49 -0.81
N GLY A 219 9.53 -12.83 0.47
CA GLY A 219 10.36 -13.77 1.24
C GLY A 219 9.85 -15.22 1.24
N SER A 220 8.70 -15.55 0.57
CA SER A 220 8.08 -16.87 0.69
C SER A 220 8.97 -18.02 0.16
N ASN A 221 9.75 -17.79 -0.90
CA ASN A 221 10.59 -18.78 -1.54
C ASN A 221 12.09 -18.55 -1.31
N LYS A 222 12.44 -17.80 -0.25
CA LYS A 222 13.83 -17.44 0.03
C LYS A 222 14.50 -18.39 1.02
N THR A 223 15.83 -18.46 0.91
CA THR A 223 16.67 -19.28 1.78
C THR A 223 16.83 -18.61 3.15
N LYS A 224 17.17 -19.41 4.17
CA LYS A 224 17.51 -18.92 5.50
C LYS A 224 18.57 -17.81 5.47
N ASN A 225 19.63 -18.01 4.65
CA ASN A 225 20.74 -17.05 4.54
C ASN A 225 20.29 -15.69 3.99
N GLU A 226 19.37 -15.67 3.02
CA GLU A 226 18.84 -14.42 2.45
C GLU A 226 18.02 -13.65 3.47
N ILE A 227 17.17 -14.35 4.24
CA ILE A 227 16.35 -13.76 5.29
C ILE A 227 17.22 -13.25 6.45
N ASP A 228 18.23 -14.02 6.87
CA ASP A 228 19.15 -13.63 7.93
C ASP A 228 20.01 -12.41 7.54
N ASN A 229 20.47 -12.35 6.29
CA ASN A 229 21.19 -11.19 5.78
C ASN A 229 20.31 -9.92 5.75
N ASP A 230 19.05 -10.04 5.34
CA ASP A 230 18.10 -8.92 5.38
C ASP A 230 17.86 -8.47 6.83
N LEU A 231 17.71 -9.40 7.77
CA LEU A 231 17.61 -9.11 9.20
C LEU A 231 18.82 -8.35 9.73
N LYS A 232 20.02 -8.83 9.46
CA LYS A 232 21.26 -8.18 9.89
C LYS A 232 21.40 -6.75 9.35
N ASN A 233 20.99 -6.53 8.11
CA ASN A 233 20.98 -5.20 7.51
C ASN A 233 19.96 -4.28 8.20
N LEU A 234 18.75 -4.79 8.51
CA LEU A 234 17.73 -4.01 9.21
C LEU A 234 18.12 -3.67 10.64
N ILE A 235 18.81 -4.57 11.34
CA ILE A 235 19.35 -4.30 12.69
C ILE A 235 20.38 -3.16 12.62
N LYS A 236 21.28 -3.14 11.63
CA LYS A 236 22.23 -2.04 11.44
C LYS A 236 21.53 -0.71 11.17
N VAL A 237 20.45 -0.73 10.36
CA VAL A 237 19.63 0.47 10.12
C VAL A 237 19.00 0.95 11.41
N TRP A 238 18.45 0.04 12.23
CA TRP A 238 17.88 0.38 13.53
C TRP A 238 18.90 0.98 14.48
N ASP A 239 20.11 0.42 14.56
CA ASP A 239 21.18 0.96 15.38
C ASP A 239 21.60 2.36 14.92
N SER A 240 21.67 2.60 13.62
CA SER A 240 21.90 3.94 13.05
C SER A 240 20.79 4.93 13.43
N ILE A 241 19.53 4.51 13.39
CA ILE A 241 18.38 5.33 13.81
C ILE A 241 18.51 5.71 15.29
N LYS A 242 18.82 4.75 16.16
CA LYS A 242 19.03 5.01 17.60
C LYS A 242 20.13 6.03 17.83
N GLN A 243 21.29 5.84 17.20
CA GLN A 243 22.41 6.78 17.34
C GLN A 243 22.07 8.18 16.81
N SER A 244 21.40 8.27 15.65
CA SER A 244 20.96 9.55 15.11
C SER A 244 19.97 10.24 16.03
N ALA A 245 19.03 9.49 16.63
CA ALA A 245 18.06 10.05 17.57
C ALA A 245 18.71 10.59 18.85
N LEU A 246 19.73 9.89 19.37
CA LEU A 246 20.47 10.34 20.55
C LEU A 246 21.30 11.61 20.30
N ASN A 247 21.78 11.80 19.07
CA ASN A 247 22.62 12.95 18.69
C ASN A 247 21.83 14.13 18.12
N SER A 248 20.51 14.02 17.99
CA SER A 248 19.67 15.04 17.37
C SER A 248 18.80 15.76 18.39
N MET A 249 18.46 17.01 18.10
CA MET A 249 17.47 17.79 18.86
C MET A 249 16.08 17.67 18.23
N ALA A 250 15.06 17.53 19.07
CA ALA A 250 13.67 17.52 18.61
C ALA A 250 13.17 18.96 18.34
N PRO A 251 12.38 19.20 17.27
CA PRO A 251 11.93 18.23 16.27
C PRO A 251 12.94 18.02 15.13
N SER A 252 13.17 16.78 14.70
CA SER A 252 14.10 16.48 13.59
C SER A 252 13.72 15.18 12.84
N LEU A 253 14.02 15.13 11.53
CA LEU A 253 13.94 13.92 10.73
C LEU A 253 15.14 13.01 11.04
N ILE A 254 14.88 11.81 11.52
CA ILE A 254 15.92 10.83 11.89
C ILE A 254 16.17 9.83 10.75
N HIS A 255 15.10 9.31 10.14
CA HIS A 255 15.23 8.33 9.06
C HIS A 255 14.19 8.57 7.97
N GLN A 256 14.67 8.64 6.73
CA GLN A 256 13.81 8.75 5.54
C GLN A 256 13.61 7.38 4.89
N GLU A 257 12.41 6.84 5.02
CA GLU A 257 11.98 5.60 4.37
C GLU A 257 11.29 5.84 3.02
N SER A 258 10.80 7.05 2.79
CA SER A 258 9.95 7.43 1.66
C SER A 258 10.69 7.64 0.33
N ASP A 259 12.03 7.48 0.26
CA ASP A 259 12.80 7.62 -0.99
C ASP A 259 12.29 6.65 -2.06
N ILE A 260 11.89 7.19 -3.21
CA ILE A 260 11.29 6.43 -4.31
C ILE A 260 12.23 5.37 -4.88
N ILE A 261 13.54 5.68 -4.97
CA ILE A 261 14.54 4.74 -5.51
C ILE A 261 14.65 3.53 -4.58
N LYS A 262 14.72 3.79 -3.27
CA LYS A 262 14.77 2.74 -2.24
C LYS A 262 13.53 1.86 -2.28
N ARG A 263 12.33 2.47 -2.37
CA ARG A 263 11.07 1.74 -2.49
C ARG A 263 10.99 0.91 -3.75
N ALA A 264 11.37 1.46 -4.90
CA ALA A 264 11.37 0.75 -6.17
C ALA A 264 12.31 -0.46 -6.16
N LEU A 265 13.53 -0.31 -5.66
CA LEU A 265 14.49 -1.42 -5.53
C LEU A 265 14.00 -2.50 -4.55
N ARG A 266 13.29 -2.12 -3.52
CA ARG A 266 12.74 -3.06 -2.54
C ARG A 266 11.51 -3.81 -3.06
N ASP A 267 10.58 -3.09 -3.69
CA ASP A 267 9.23 -3.58 -3.96
C ASP A 267 8.98 -3.98 -5.44
N MET A 268 9.68 -3.34 -6.40
CA MET A 268 9.50 -3.60 -7.83
C MET A 268 10.59 -4.51 -8.41
N TYR A 269 11.81 -4.45 -7.87
CA TYR A 269 12.93 -5.27 -8.35
C TYR A 269 12.77 -6.73 -7.92
N ASP A 270 12.92 -7.65 -8.87
CA ASP A 270 12.98 -9.09 -8.66
C ASP A 270 14.24 -9.73 -9.31
N GLU A 271 14.40 -11.04 -9.17
CA GLU A 271 15.53 -11.78 -9.77
C GLU A 271 15.42 -11.88 -11.30
N GLU A 272 14.20 -11.85 -11.83
CA GLU A 272 13.91 -11.92 -13.26
C GLU A 272 14.24 -10.60 -13.96
N THR A 273 14.40 -9.51 -13.21
CA THR A 273 14.77 -8.20 -13.75
C THR A 273 16.14 -8.28 -14.45
N ALA A 274 16.14 -8.08 -15.75
CA ALA A 274 17.33 -8.20 -16.59
C ALA A 274 18.35 -7.08 -16.33
N SER A 275 17.89 -5.83 -16.27
CA SER A 275 18.75 -4.65 -16.02
C SER A 275 17.98 -3.49 -15.42
N ILE A 276 18.70 -2.60 -14.73
CA ILE A 276 18.20 -1.35 -14.18
C ILE A 276 18.96 -0.24 -14.90
N ILE A 277 18.25 0.54 -15.72
CA ILE A 277 18.82 1.66 -16.48
C ILE A 277 18.47 2.94 -15.75
N VAL A 278 19.46 3.76 -15.44
CA VAL A 278 19.26 4.99 -14.66
C VAL A 278 19.81 6.19 -15.42
N GLU A 279 18.95 7.16 -15.66
CA GLU A 279 19.29 8.49 -16.19
C GLU A 279 19.61 9.45 -15.03
N GLY A 280 20.64 10.27 -15.19
CA GLY A 280 21.15 11.20 -14.17
C GLY A 280 22.20 10.61 -13.24
N ASN A 281 23.19 11.45 -12.88
CA ASN A 281 24.31 11.03 -12.02
C ASN A 281 23.88 10.73 -10.59
N GLU A 282 23.07 11.61 -10.02
CA GLU A 282 22.63 11.51 -8.63
C GLU A 282 21.77 10.25 -8.43
N GLY A 283 20.78 10.03 -9.32
CA GLY A 283 19.95 8.84 -9.29
C GLY A 283 20.76 7.55 -9.44
N TYR A 284 21.76 7.54 -10.34
CA TYR A 284 22.62 6.39 -10.53
C TYR A 284 23.45 6.07 -9.27
N GLN A 285 24.04 7.08 -8.62
CA GLN A 285 24.82 6.86 -7.40
C GLN A 285 23.95 6.38 -6.24
N LYS A 286 22.79 7.00 -6.04
CA LYS A 286 21.81 6.55 -5.03
C LYS A 286 21.39 5.09 -5.27
N THR A 287 20.99 4.75 -6.50
CA THR A 287 20.61 3.38 -6.89
C THR A 287 21.73 2.38 -6.61
N LYS A 288 22.96 2.72 -7.00
CA LYS A 288 24.12 1.86 -6.78
C LYS A 288 24.43 1.64 -5.30
N ASN A 289 24.34 2.70 -4.49
CA ASN A 289 24.59 2.62 -3.05
C ASN A 289 23.53 1.78 -2.34
N TYR A 290 22.25 1.96 -2.66
CA TYR A 290 21.17 1.12 -2.12
C TYR A 290 21.31 -0.35 -2.53
N MET A 291 21.61 -0.62 -3.80
CA MET A 291 21.80 -2.00 -4.26
C MET A 291 22.97 -2.67 -3.59
N LYS A 292 24.09 -1.95 -3.33
CA LYS A 292 25.24 -2.49 -2.59
C LYS A 292 24.87 -2.89 -1.16
N LEU A 293 23.99 -2.11 -0.51
CA LEU A 293 23.54 -2.41 0.85
C LEU A 293 22.58 -3.60 0.90
N MET A 294 21.62 -3.65 -0.04
CA MET A 294 20.55 -4.64 -0.01
C MET A 294 20.91 -5.94 -0.73
N MET A 295 21.59 -5.85 -1.90
CA MET A 295 21.86 -6.98 -2.79
C MET A 295 23.20 -6.77 -3.52
N PRO A 296 24.35 -6.95 -2.86
CA PRO A 296 25.68 -6.67 -3.44
C PRO A 296 25.94 -7.42 -4.74
N GLN A 297 25.42 -8.64 -4.85
CA GLN A 297 25.58 -9.52 -6.03
C GLN A 297 24.92 -8.96 -7.30
N ASN A 298 23.88 -8.13 -7.16
CA ASN A 298 23.08 -7.64 -8.27
C ASN A 298 23.49 -6.24 -8.76
N VAL A 299 24.51 -5.63 -8.16
CA VAL A 299 25.01 -4.29 -8.54
C VAL A 299 25.40 -4.21 -10.02
N LYS A 300 25.86 -5.33 -10.62
CA LYS A 300 26.24 -5.42 -12.03
C LYS A 300 25.07 -5.18 -12.99
N LYS A 301 23.83 -5.39 -12.56
CA LYS A 301 22.61 -5.15 -13.36
C LYS A 301 22.30 -3.66 -13.53
N ILE A 302 22.92 -2.76 -12.75
CA ILE A 302 22.70 -1.32 -12.83
C ILE A 302 23.57 -0.73 -13.94
N LYS A 303 22.92 -0.10 -14.92
CA LYS A 303 23.55 0.57 -16.05
C LYS A 303 23.26 2.06 -16.01
N LYS A 304 24.30 2.88 -16.21
CA LYS A 304 24.12 4.31 -16.36
C LYS A 304 23.73 4.64 -17.79
N TYR A 305 22.61 5.36 -17.95
CA TYR A 305 22.21 5.88 -19.25
C TYR A 305 23.12 7.06 -19.66
N ARG A 306 23.59 7.07 -20.94
CA ARG A 306 24.57 8.05 -21.41
C ARG A 306 24.18 8.73 -22.72
N GLU A 307 23.03 8.39 -23.30
CA GLU A 307 22.60 8.94 -24.58
C GLU A 307 21.97 10.34 -24.40
N LYS A 308 21.92 11.11 -25.49
CA LYS A 308 21.32 12.46 -25.48
C LYS A 308 19.81 12.46 -25.45
N THR A 309 19.18 11.42 -26.04
CA THR A 309 17.72 11.28 -26.06
C THR A 309 17.25 10.85 -24.68
N PRO A 310 16.23 11.47 -24.08
CA PRO A 310 15.69 11.05 -22.78
C PRO A 310 15.31 9.57 -22.77
N LEU A 311 15.65 8.85 -21.70
CA LEU A 311 15.46 7.40 -21.58
C LEU A 311 14.02 6.96 -21.84
N PHE A 312 13.05 7.64 -21.24
CA PHE A 312 11.62 7.28 -21.35
C PHE A 312 11.07 7.51 -22.75
N PHE A 313 11.61 8.49 -23.47
CA PHE A 313 11.27 8.72 -24.87
C PHE A 313 11.83 7.62 -25.79
N LYS A 314 13.12 7.26 -25.62
CA LYS A 314 13.78 6.20 -26.41
C LYS A 314 13.08 4.84 -26.22
N GLU A 315 12.68 4.52 -25.01
CA GLU A 315 12.00 3.26 -24.66
C GLU A 315 10.48 3.27 -24.92
N ASN A 316 9.94 4.30 -25.55
CA ASN A 316 8.51 4.48 -25.80
C ASN A 316 7.65 4.43 -24.51
N ILE A 317 8.25 4.78 -23.39
CA ILE A 317 7.56 4.77 -22.09
C ILE A 317 6.59 5.95 -21.99
N GLU A 318 6.99 7.15 -22.48
CA GLU A 318 6.14 8.35 -22.41
C GLU A 318 4.77 8.14 -23.07
N SER A 319 4.74 7.60 -24.29
CA SER A 319 3.48 7.34 -24.99
C SER A 319 2.58 6.34 -24.24
N LYS A 320 3.19 5.33 -23.63
CA LYS A 320 2.46 4.33 -22.82
C LYS A 320 1.96 4.90 -21.50
N LEU A 321 2.69 5.84 -20.89
CA LEU A 321 2.24 6.54 -19.69
C LEU A 321 1.05 7.48 -19.98
N TYR A 322 0.99 8.11 -21.17
CA TYR A 322 -0.19 8.88 -21.57
C TYR A 322 -1.45 8.01 -21.68
N GLN A 323 -1.32 6.75 -22.11
CA GLN A 323 -2.46 5.80 -22.18
C GLN A 323 -3.06 5.49 -20.79
N ILE A 324 -2.32 5.70 -19.69
CA ILE A 324 -2.86 5.57 -18.34
C ILE A 324 -4.00 6.55 -18.06
N PHE A 325 -4.06 7.66 -18.77
CA PHE A 325 -5.11 8.67 -18.62
C PHE A 325 -6.29 8.47 -19.58
N GLU A 326 -6.18 7.55 -20.55
CA GLU A 326 -7.27 7.23 -21.47
C GLU A 326 -8.37 6.46 -20.72
N THR A 327 -9.62 6.79 -21.02
CA THR A 327 -10.77 6.09 -20.44
C THR A 327 -10.97 4.72 -21.07
N GLN A 328 -10.63 4.58 -22.35
CA GLN A 328 -10.81 3.34 -23.11
C GLN A 328 -9.48 2.62 -23.34
N ILE A 329 -9.44 1.33 -23.05
CA ILE A 329 -8.27 0.46 -23.22
C ILE A 329 -8.64 -0.70 -24.11
N LYS A 330 -7.85 -0.91 -25.15
CA LYS A 330 -8.04 -2.03 -26.09
C LYS A 330 -7.44 -3.31 -25.53
N LEU A 331 -8.14 -4.42 -25.69
CA LEU A 331 -7.68 -5.76 -25.41
C LEU A 331 -7.09 -6.39 -26.69
N ALA A 332 -6.18 -7.35 -26.55
CA ALA A 332 -5.54 -8.02 -27.68
C ALA A 332 -6.54 -8.85 -28.52
N SER A 333 -7.59 -9.37 -27.87
CA SER A 333 -8.70 -10.09 -28.54
C SER A 333 -9.52 -9.19 -29.47
N GLY A 334 -9.45 -7.86 -29.31
CA GLY A 334 -10.29 -6.87 -30.00
C GLY A 334 -11.46 -6.34 -29.17
N GLY A 335 -11.62 -6.81 -27.94
CA GLY A 335 -12.46 -6.20 -26.92
C GLY A 335 -11.85 -4.91 -26.37
N TYR A 336 -12.53 -4.26 -25.44
CA TYR A 336 -12.02 -3.07 -24.78
C TYR A 336 -12.65 -2.88 -23.39
N LEU A 337 -11.90 -2.19 -22.53
CA LEU A 337 -12.34 -1.76 -21.21
C LEU A 337 -12.66 -0.27 -21.24
N VAL A 338 -13.67 0.15 -20.48
CA VAL A 338 -13.95 1.56 -20.20
C VAL A 338 -13.82 1.80 -18.71
N ILE A 339 -12.87 2.65 -18.30
CA ILE A 339 -12.58 2.94 -16.90
C ILE A 339 -12.99 4.37 -16.58
N ASN A 340 -14.01 4.54 -15.75
CA ASN A 340 -14.56 5.82 -15.36
C ASN A 340 -14.48 6.00 -13.84
N PRO A 341 -13.53 6.82 -13.32
CA PRO A 341 -13.56 7.22 -11.92
C PRO A 341 -14.69 8.23 -11.70
N THR A 342 -15.50 8.00 -10.68
CA THR A 342 -16.51 8.93 -10.20
C THR A 342 -16.10 9.52 -8.84
N GLU A 343 -16.96 10.32 -8.20
CA GLU A 343 -16.70 10.87 -6.88
C GLU A 343 -16.56 9.77 -5.81
N ALA A 344 -17.43 8.77 -5.84
CA ALA A 344 -17.55 7.74 -4.80
C ALA A 344 -16.87 6.42 -5.14
N LEU A 345 -16.82 6.05 -6.41
CA LEU A 345 -16.34 4.74 -6.87
C LEU A 345 -15.69 4.82 -8.26
N VAL A 346 -15.05 3.74 -8.66
CA VAL A 346 -14.55 3.55 -10.02
C VAL A 346 -15.43 2.49 -10.70
N SER A 347 -16.01 2.82 -11.84
CA SER A 347 -16.70 1.86 -12.70
C SER A 347 -15.79 1.38 -13.81
N ILE A 348 -15.81 0.08 -14.09
CA ILE A 348 -15.08 -0.57 -15.18
C ILE A 348 -16.07 -1.40 -15.97
N ASP A 349 -16.25 -1.09 -17.24
CA ASP A 349 -17.13 -1.80 -18.16
C ASP A 349 -16.30 -2.62 -19.15
N VAL A 350 -16.69 -3.87 -19.38
CA VAL A 350 -16.00 -4.82 -20.27
C VAL A 350 -16.83 -5.03 -21.53
N ASN A 351 -16.26 -4.71 -22.67
CA ASN A 351 -16.90 -4.82 -23.95
C ASN A 351 -16.19 -5.83 -24.87
N SER A 352 -16.94 -6.71 -25.53
CA SER A 352 -16.38 -7.69 -26.46
C SER A 352 -15.89 -7.06 -27.80
N GLY A 353 -16.42 -5.91 -28.17
CA GLY A 353 -15.99 -5.18 -29.36
C GLY A 353 -16.03 -6.05 -30.64
N LYS A 354 -14.88 -6.14 -31.31
CA LYS A 354 -14.69 -6.95 -32.53
C LYS A 354 -14.19 -8.38 -32.25
N SER A 355 -14.22 -8.83 -31.02
CA SER A 355 -13.71 -10.15 -30.56
C SER A 355 -14.57 -11.35 -31.07
N ILE A 356 -15.26 -11.21 -32.21
CA ILE A 356 -16.17 -12.25 -32.76
C ILE A 356 -15.33 -13.30 -33.53
N LYS A 357 -14.45 -14.02 -32.82
CA LYS A 357 -13.66 -15.09 -33.46
C LYS A 357 -14.16 -16.50 -33.17
N GLN A 358 -15.08 -16.69 -32.22
CA GLN A 358 -15.52 -18.01 -31.80
C GLN A 358 -16.96 -18.29 -32.25
N LYS A 359 -17.27 -19.60 -32.47
CA LYS A 359 -18.59 -20.07 -32.91
C LYS A 359 -19.69 -19.95 -31.84
N ASN A 360 -19.30 -19.68 -30.58
CA ASN A 360 -20.23 -19.62 -29.44
C ASN A 360 -20.06 -18.28 -28.70
N VAL A 361 -21.20 -17.59 -28.49
CA VAL A 361 -21.25 -16.30 -27.79
C VAL A 361 -20.70 -16.40 -26.36
N GLU A 362 -21.02 -17.48 -25.65
CA GLU A 362 -20.56 -17.67 -24.27
C GLU A 362 -19.05 -17.90 -24.18
N SER A 363 -18.45 -18.68 -25.09
CA SER A 363 -17.01 -18.87 -25.11
C SER A 363 -16.26 -17.56 -25.42
N THR A 364 -16.80 -16.73 -26.30
CA THR A 364 -16.26 -15.40 -26.58
C THR A 364 -16.33 -14.50 -25.36
N ALA A 365 -17.44 -14.54 -24.61
CA ALA A 365 -17.61 -13.77 -23.39
C ALA A 365 -16.60 -14.19 -22.31
N VAL A 366 -16.40 -15.50 -22.12
CA VAL A 366 -15.45 -16.04 -21.14
C VAL A 366 -14.00 -15.63 -21.48
N ASP A 367 -13.59 -15.80 -22.74
CA ASP A 367 -12.23 -15.48 -23.16
C ASP A 367 -11.96 -13.97 -23.03
N THR A 368 -12.93 -13.14 -23.42
CA THR A 368 -12.83 -11.69 -23.25
C THR A 368 -12.79 -11.30 -21.78
N ASN A 369 -13.61 -11.90 -20.93
CA ASN A 369 -13.63 -11.63 -19.49
C ASN A 369 -12.34 -12.09 -18.79
N LEU A 370 -11.73 -13.20 -19.19
CA LEU A 370 -10.46 -13.68 -18.67
C LEU A 370 -9.32 -12.72 -19.02
N GLU A 371 -9.26 -12.25 -20.27
CA GLU A 371 -8.30 -11.24 -20.70
C GLU A 371 -8.54 -9.90 -19.99
N ALA A 372 -9.80 -9.48 -19.89
CA ALA A 372 -10.21 -8.29 -19.17
C ALA A 372 -9.78 -8.33 -17.71
N ALA A 373 -9.94 -9.48 -17.03
CA ALA A 373 -9.53 -9.62 -15.62
C ALA A 373 -8.04 -9.42 -15.43
N GLU A 374 -7.19 -9.87 -16.36
CA GLU A 374 -5.74 -9.63 -16.30
C GLU A 374 -5.41 -8.14 -16.51
N GLU A 375 -6.00 -7.55 -17.54
CA GLU A 375 -5.76 -6.15 -17.87
C GLU A 375 -6.31 -5.21 -16.79
N ILE A 376 -7.48 -5.50 -16.21
CA ILE A 376 -8.06 -4.74 -15.08
C ILE A 376 -7.10 -4.75 -13.89
N ALA A 377 -6.58 -5.92 -13.50
CA ALA A 377 -5.62 -6.02 -12.40
C ALA A 377 -4.38 -5.15 -12.65
N ARG A 378 -3.85 -5.14 -13.88
CA ARG A 378 -2.74 -4.29 -14.29
C ARG A 378 -3.09 -2.80 -14.22
N GLN A 379 -4.24 -2.40 -14.78
CA GLN A 379 -4.70 -1.01 -14.83
C GLN A 379 -4.99 -0.43 -13.44
N ILE A 380 -5.60 -1.20 -12.55
CA ILE A 380 -5.84 -0.81 -11.16
C ILE A 380 -4.51 -0.48 -10.46
N LYS A 381 -3.47 -1.29 -10.68
CA LYS A 381 -2.15 -1.11 -10.11
C LYS A 381 -1.44 0.12 -10.68
N ILE A 382 -1.37 0.27 -12.00
CA ILE A 382 -0.64 1.36 -12.68
C ILE A 382 -1.29 2.72 -12.42
N ARG A 383 -2.62 2.80 -12.50
CA ARG A 383 -3.41 4.02 -12.27
C ARG A 383 -3.59 4.35 -10.79
N ASP A 384 -3.19 3.44 -9.90
CA ASP A 384 -3.45 3.51 -8.45
C ASP A 384 -4.94 3.76 -8.13
N LEU A 385 -5.83 3.08 -8.87
CA LEU A 385 -7.27 3.16 -8.60
C LEU A 385 -7.55 2.62 -7.19
N SER A 386 -8.37 3.33 -6.44
CA SER A 386 -8.56 3.05 -5.01
C SER A 386 -9.98 3.36 -4.53
N GLY A 387 -10.34 2.78 -3.41
CA GLY A 387 -11.69 2.84 -2.89
C GLY A 387 -12.54 1.68 -3.40
N LEU A 388 -13.81 1.91 -3.63
CA LEU A 388 -14.74 0.93 -4.19
C LEU A 388 -14.59 0.91 -5.71
N ILE A 389 -14.44 -0.28 -6.29
CA ILE A 389 -14.32 -0.51 -7.73
C ILE A 389 -15.40 -1.51 -8.10
N ILE A 390 -16.22 -1.17 -9.10
CA ILE A 390 -17.28 -2.04 -9.64
C ILE A 390 -16.89 -2.38 -11.07
N ILE A 391 -16.86 -3.68 -11.36
CA ILE A 391 -16.53 -4.21 -12.68
C ILE A 391 -17.80 -4.85 -13.25
N ASP A 392 -18.19 -4.42 -14.45
CA ASP A 392 -19.28 -4.99 -15.22
C ASP A 392 -18.68 -5.95 -16.27
N PHE A 393 -18.76 -7.26 -15.97
CA PHE A 393 -18.29 -8.32 -16.88
C PHE A 393 -19.39 -8.70 -17.86
N ILE A 394 -18.97 -9.12 -19.06
CA ILE A 394 -19.91 -9.65 -20.05
C ILE A 394 -20.65 -10.84 -19.44
N ASP A 395 -21.97 -10.89 -19.62
CA ASP A 395 -22.82 -11.91 -19.05
C ASP A 395 -22.34 -13.34 -19.37
N MET A 396 -22.29 -14.17 -18.33
CA MET A 396 -21.94 -15.58 -18.39
C MET A 396 -23.03 -16.41 -17.71
N LEU A 397 -23.62 -17.33 -18.46
CA LEU A 397 -24.68 -18.21 -17.94
C LEU A 397 -24.12 -19.26 -16.96
N ASN A 398 -22.96 -19.81 -17.28
CA ASN A 398 -22.35 -20.88 -16.48
C ASN A 398 -21.63 -20.32 -15.24
N TYR A 399 -22.06 -20.83 -14.07
CA TYR A 399 -21.43 -20.50 -12.78
C TYR A 399 -19.91 -20.82 -12.72
N GLY A 400 -19.52 -21.95 -13.34
CA GLY A 400 -18.10 -22.33 -13.43
C GLY A 400 -17.25 -21.30 -14.18
N ASN A 401 -17.79 -20.70 -15.25
CA ASN A 401 -17.13 -19.66 -16.02
C ASN A 401 -16.94 -18.39 -15.19
N ARG A 402 -17.97 -17.96 -14.44
CA ARG A 402 -17.87 -16.83 -13.50
C ARG A 402 -16.76 -17.04 -12.46
N ARG A 403 -16.68 -18.24 -11.88
CA ARG A 403 -15.61 -18.59 -10.93
C ARG A 403 -14.21 -18.57 -11.54
N ASN A 404 -14.08 -18.98 -12.79
CA ASN A 404 -12.78 -18.93 -13.49
C ASN A 404 -12.30 -17.49 -13.67
N VAL A 405 -13.19 -16.56 -14.04
CA VAL A 405 -12.88 -15.13 -14.17
C VAL A 405 -12.52 -14.52 -12.80
N GLU A 406 -13.33 -14.82 -11.75
CA GLU A 406 -13.02 -14.38 -10.37
C GLU A 406 -11.63 -14.85 -9.91
N ARG A 407 -11.31 -16.13 -10.16
CA ARG A 407 -10.00 -16.71 -9.80
C ARG A 407 -8.87 -16.02 -10.55
N ARG A 408 -9.04 -15.80 -11.86
CA ARG A 408 -8.05 -15.10 -12.69
C ARG A 408 -7.76 -13.69 -12.16
N LEU A 409 -8.81 -12.93 -11.86
CA LEU A 409 -8.68 -11.59 -11.29
C LEU A 409 -7.95 -11.62 -9.92
N LYS A 410 -8.35 -12.53 -9.03
CA LYS A 410 -7.71 -12.70 -7.72
C LYS A 410 -6.22 -13.04 -7.85
N ASP A 411 -5.86 -13.95 -8.76
CA ASP A 411 -4.48 -14.37 -8.97
C ASP A 411 -3.60 -13.22 -9.50
N LYS A 412 -4.11 -12.45 -10.44
CA LYS A 412 -3.37 -11.30 -11.00
C LYS A 412 -3.26 -10.14 -10.01
N CYS A 413 -4.27 -9.92 -9.16
CA CYS A 413 -4.22 -8.92 -8.09
C CYS A 413 -3.26 -9.27 -6.95
N ARG A 414 -2.77 -10.51 -6.82
CA ARG A 414 -1.80 -10.91 -5.77
C ARG A 414 -0.48 -10.16 -5.86
N THR A 415 -0.08 -9.74 -7.05
CA THR A 415 1.17 -8.99 -7.25
C THR A 415 1.07 -7.53 -6.79
N ASP A 416 -0.14 -7.03 -6.53
CA ASP A 416 -0.34 -5.69 -6.01
C ASP A 416 0.01 -5.63 -4.53
N ARG A 417 0.77 -4.61 -4.14
CA ARG A 417 1.13 -4.34 -2.73
C ARG A 417 -0.01 -3.72 -1.91
N ALA A 418 -1.02 -3.13 -2.58
CA ALA A 418 -2.20 -2.63 -1.90
C ALA A 418 -3.01 -3.77 -1.27
N ARG A 419 -3.76 -3.46 -0.22
CA ARG A 419 -4.75 -4.38 0.31
C ARG A 419 -5.97 -4.34 -0.61
N ILE A 420 -6.34 -5.51 -1.14
CA ILE A 420 -7.47 -5.70 -2.05
C ILE A 420 -8.42 -6.72 -1.45
N GLN A 421 -9.71 -6.42 -1.51
CA GLN A 421 -10.79 -7.35 -1.22
C GLN A 421 -11.61 -7.50 -2.49
N ILE A 422 -11.87 -8.74 -2.91
CA ILE A 422 -12.58 -9.04 -4.16
C ILE A 422 -13.79 -9.90 -3.81
N GLY A 423 -14.97 -9.42 -4.18
CA GLY A 423 -16.24 -10.11 -4.04
C GLY A 423 -16.42 -11.24 -5.06
N ARG A 424 -17.67 -11.66 -5.22
CA ARG A 424 -18.10 -12.60 -6.26
C ARG A 424 -18.82 -11.85 -7.37
N ILE A 425 -18.85 -12.43 -8.57
CA ILE A 425 -19.70 -11.93 -9.65
C ILE A 425 -21.16 -12.20 -9.27
N SER A 426 -21.95 -11.13 -9.19
CA SER A 426 -23.37 -11.19 -8.89
C SER A 426 -24.17 -11.81 -10.04
N ASN A 427 -25.48 -12.04 -9.82
CA ASN A 427 -26.37 -12.48 -10.89
C ASN A 427 -26.58 -11.44 -12.00
N PHE A 428 -26.19 -10.19 -11.73
CA PHE A 428 -26.25 -9.08 -12.69
C PHE A 428 -24.92 -8.86 -13.44
N GLY A 429 -23.96 -9.80 -13.39
CA GLY A 429 -22.65 -9.66 -14.03
C GLY A 429 -21.65 -8.78 -13.27
N LEU A 430 -22.09 -8.10 -12.20
CA LEU A 430 -21.26 -7.13 -11.47
C LEU A 430 -20.35 -7.80 -10.45
N LEU A 431 -19.08 -7.40 -10.46
CA LEU A 431 -18.11 -7.74 -9.42
C LEU A 431 -17.74 -6.51 -8.62
N GLU A 432 -17.90 -6.59 -7.31
CA GLU A 432 -17.50 -5.54 -6.38
C GLU A 432 -16.14 -5.87 -5.78
N MET A 433 -15.26 -4.87 -5.75
CA MET A 433 -13.98 -4.98 -5.08
C MET A 433 -13.59 -3.67 -4.39
N SER A 434 -12.72 -3.76 -3.40
CA SER A 434 -12.12 -2.60 -2.76
C SER A 434 -10.61 -2.66 -2.80
N ARG A 435 -9.96 -1.52 -3.00
CA ARG A 435 -8.51 -1.39 -2.98
C ARG A 435 -8.07 -0.23 -2.11
N GLN A 436 -7.09 -0.49 -1.26
CA GLN A 436 -6.47 0.52 -0.40
C GLN A 436 -5.75 1.56 -1.25
N ARG A 437 -5.96 2.83 -0.94
CA ARG A 437 -5.23 3.94 -1.56
C ARG A 437 -3.77 3.94 -1.10
N LEU A 438 -2.84 3.94 -2.05
CA LEU A 438 -1.40 4.02 -1.77
C LEU A 438 -0.87 5.44 -1.92
N ARG A 439 -1.40 6.21 -2.87
CA ARG A 439 -1.00 7.59 -3.21
C ARG A 439 -2.22 8.49 -3.34
N GLU A 440 -2.02 9.79 -3.44
CA GLU A 440 -3.08 10.68 -3.88
C GLU A 440 -3.40 10.39 -5.36
N SER A 441 -4.69 10.50 -5.70
CA SER A 441 -5.14 10.25 -7.07
C SER A 441 -4.60 11.32 -8.02
N ASN A 442 -4.00 10.88 -9.14
CA ASN A 442 -3.58 11.77 -10.23
C ASN A 442 -4.75 12.27 -11.06
N VAL A 443 -5.91 11.61 -10.97
CA VAL A 443 -7.14 11.94 -11.71
C VAL A 443 -8.15 12.45 -10.71
N LYS A 444 -8.66 13.68 -10.95
CA LYS A 444 -9.76 14.26 -10.19
C LYS A 444 -10.99 14.25 -11.08
N TRP A 445 -12.09 13.74 -10.54
CA TRP A 445 -13.38 13.83 -11.19
C TRP A 445 -13.86 15.28 -11.23
N LYS A 446 -14.34 15.73 -12.37
CA LYS A 446 -14.89 17.08 -12.58
C LYS A 446 -16.12 17.00 -13.47
N ILE A 447 -17.22 17.58 -13.02
CA ILE A 447 -18.39 17.79 -13.87
C ILE A 447 -18.09 19.01 -14.75
N SER A 448 -18.26 18.87 -16.05
CA SER A 448 -18.26 19.96 -17.01
C SER A 448 -19.61 20.00 -17.73
N LEU A 449 -20.08 21.19 -18.04
CA LEU A 449 -21.24 21.33 -18.91
C LEU A 449 -20.90 20.84 -20.32
N THR A 450 -21.87 20.20 -20.97
CA THR A 450 -21.74 19.92 -22.43
C THR A 450 -21.65 21.25 -23.16
N ASN A 451 -21.02 21.25 -24.35
CA ASN A 451 -20.87 22.46 -25.16
C ASN A 451 -22.22 23.13 -25.48
N GLU A 452 -23.26 22.32 -25.68
CA GLU A 452 -24.63 22.80 -25.89
C GLU A 452 -25.22 23.49 -24.68
N THR A 453 -25.07 22.86 -23.49
CA THR A 453 -25.55 23.45 -22.24
C THR A 453 -24.76 24.71 -21.87
N PHE A 454 -23.46 24.75 -22.19
CA PHE A 454 -22.62 25.93 -21.98
C PHE A 454 -23.03 27.06 -22.88
N ALA A 455 -23.30 26.78 -24.17
CA ALA A 455 -23.80 27.76 -25.15
C ALA A 455 -25.16 28.33 -24.71
N LEU A 456 -26.09 27.47 -24.29
CA LEU A 456 -27.39 27.92 -23.76
C LEU A 456 -27.25 28.80 -22.52
N LYS A 457 -26.31 28.51 -21.62
CA LYS A 457 -26.00 29.35 -20.46
C LYS A 457 -25.52 30.75 -20.88
N ILE A 458 -24.62 30.81 -21.86
CA ILE A 458 -24.12 32.09 -22.41
C ILE A 458 -25.27 32.86 -23.04
N LEU A 459 -26.12 32.23 -23.86
CA LEU A 459 -27.28 32.89 -24.49
C LEU A 459 -28.22 33.49 -23.46
N LYS A 460 -28.52 32.75 -22.35
CA LYS A 460 -29.36 33.27 -21.27
C LYS A 460 -28.73 34.46 -20.55
N LEU A 461 -27.41 34.44 -20.32
CA LEU A 461 -26.70 35.58 -19.75
C LEU A 461 -26.74 36.80 -20.65
N LEU A 462 -26.62 36.61 -21.99
CA LEU A 462 -26.75 37.68 -22.98
C LEU A 462 -28.17 38.24 -22.97
N GLU A 463 -29.21 37.40 -22.94
CA GLU A 463 -30.62 37.86 -22.88
C GLU A 463 -30.85 38.73 -21.64
N ILE A 464 -30.31 38.36 -20.48
CA ILE A 464 -30.42 39.16 -19.23
C ILE A 464 -29.69 40.49 -19.45
N GLN A 465 -28.47 40.51 -19.94
CA GLN A 465 -27.70 41.73 -20.15
C GLN A 465 -28.36 42.67 -21.19
N ILE A 466 -28.93 42.12 -22.24
CA ILE A 466 -29.68 42.90 -23.26
C ILE A 466 -30.95 43.50 -22.62
N SER A 467 -31.63 42.73 -21.80
CA SER A 467 -32.82 43.23 -21.06
C SER A 467 -32.52 44.39 -20.13
N ASP A 468 -31.37 44.30 -19.42
CA ASP A 468 -30.97 45.31 -18.42
C ASP A 468 -30.33 46.56 -19.05
N ASN A 469 -29.75 46.42 -20.27
CA ASN A 469 -29.00 47.48 -20.96
C ASN A 469 -29.64 47.91 -22.28
N LYS A 470 -30.98 48.03 -22.34
CA LYS A 470 -31.68 48.48 -23.57
C LYS A 470 -31.09 49.77 -24.11
N GLY A 471 -30.47 49.68 -25.30
CA GLY A 471 -29.91 50.84 -26.02
C GLY A 471 -28.46 51.17 -25.75
N LYS A 472 -27.70 50.32 -25.06
CA LYS A 472 -26.24 50.46 -24.85
C LYS A 472 -25.49 49.37 -25.59
N LEU A 473 -24.29 49.70 -26.07
CA LEU A 473 -23.35 48.69 -26.60
C LEU A 473 -22.94 47.77 -25.48
N ILE A 474 -22.99 46.44 -25.75
CA ILE A 474 -22.54 45.41 -24.83
C ILE A 474 -21.23 44.87 -25.41
N ASP A 475 -20.12 45.00 -24.68
CA ASP A 475 -18.86 44.32 -24.96
C ASP A 475 -18.98 42.88 -24.50
N LEU A 476 -18.71 41.92 -25.40
CA LEU A 476 -18.76 40.48 -25.20
C LEU A 476 -17.42 39.94 -24.75
#